data_bdd3bce5040b92d509fd2738b2363232
#
_entry.id   bdd3bce5040b92d509fd2738b2363232
#
_cell.length_a   1.000
_cell.length_b   1.000
_cell.length_c   1.000
_cell.angle_alpha   90.00
_cell.angle_beta   90.00
_cell.angle_gamma   90.00
#
_symmetry.space_group_name_H-M   'P 1'
#
loop_
_entity.id
_entity.type
_entity.pdbx_description
1 polymer ?
#
loop_
_entity_poly.entity_id
_entity_poly.type
_entity_poly.pdbx_seq_one_letter_code
_entity_poly.pdbx_strand_id
1 'polypeptide(L)'
;MIPKNIYVFWHQDRLPLVTYKLFLNIKQKHPDFKVTKFTDKDVLKIKNKPEFFNTVLFKDKTRVSDWLRMYLLHHYGGVWIDINCLFLNKSLNDIIDFSLPKVQGFHLFGNIFENWVIASPPKNKLMELWFHETEKCLHRKYSYCIENGHYYDSSHPLVNQLPH
;
A
#
# COMPACT_ATOMS: atom_id res chain seq x y z
N MET A 1 7.16 -18.15 -5.79
CA MET A 1 8.00 -17.06 -6.35
C MET A 1 7.26 -15.74 -6.29
N ILE A 2 7.97 -14.63 -6.10
CA ILE A 2 7.43 -13.28 -6.08
C ILE A 2 7.48 -12.72 -7.50
N PRO A 3 6.36 -12.24 -8.07
CA PRO A 3 6.36 -11.64 -9.41
C PRO A 3 7.17 -10.33 -9.44
N LYS A 4 7.87 -10.07 -10.55
CA LYS A 4 8.61 -8.80 -10.76
C LYS A 4 7.68 -7.66 -11.20
N ASN A 5 6.64 -7.40 -10.39
CA ASN A 5 5.71 -6.30 -10.53
C ASN A 5 5.90 -5.33 -9.36
N ILE A 6 6.14 -4.07 -9.64
CA ILE A 6 6.20 -3.00 -8.63
C ILE A 6 4.92 -2.18 -8.72
N TYR A 7 4.31 -1.93 -7.55
CA TYR A 7 3.13 -1.11 -7.38
C TYR A 7 3.46 0.12 -6.55
N VAL A 8 3.04 1.28 -7.03
CA VAL A 8 3.10 2.56 -6.30
C VAL A 8 1.74 3.26 -6.39
N PHE A 9 1.42 4.10 -5.43
CA PHE A 9 0.17 4.85 -5.42
C PHE A 9 0.43 6.35 -5.33
N TRP A 10 -0.32 7.12 -6.12
CA TRP A 10 -0.49 8.56 -5.98
C TRP A 10 -1.90 8.94 -6.42
N HIS A 11 -2.62 9.65 -5.55
CA HIS A 11 -4.05 9.90 -5.74
C HIS A 11 -4.42 10.63 -7.03
N GLN A 12 -3.51 11.38 -7.65
CA GLN A 12 -3.73 12.17 -8.88
C GLN A 12 -2.98 11.56 -10.08
N ASP A 13 -3.47 11.88 -11.28
CA ASP A 13 -2.79 11.48 -12.53
C ASP A 13 -1.42 12.16 -12.66
N ARG A 14 -1.38 13.47 -12.34
CA ARG A 14 -0.14 14.27 -12.40
C ARG A 14 0.61 14.20 -11.07
N LEU A 15 1.88 13.87 -11.16
CA LEU A 15 2.79 13.86 -10.02
C LEU A 15 3.42 15.24 -9.81
N PRO A 16 3.57 15.72 -8.56
CA PRO A 16 4.47 16.84 -8.25
C PRO A 16 5.90 16.53 -8.72
N LEU A 17 6.66 17.55 -9.03
CA LEU A 17 8.01 17.39 -9.62
C LEU A 17 8.92 16.46 -8.82
N VAL A 18 8.95 16.61 -7.49
CA VAL A 18 9.79 15.75 -6.62
C VAL A 18 9.31 14.30 -6.68
N THR A 19 8.02 14.07 -6.51
CA THR A 19 7.41 12.72 -6.56
C THR A 19 7.63 12.07 -7.94
N TYR A 20 7.56 12.88 -9.02
CA TYR A 20 7.85 12.41 -10.38
C TYR A 20 9.30 11.93 -10.53
N LYS A 21 10.26 12.68 -9.98
CA LYS A 21 11.68 12.28 -9.99
C LYS A 21 11.91 10.98 -9.21
N LEU A 22 11.26 10.82 -8.06
CA LEU A 22 11.31 9.58 -7.27
C LEU A 22 10.72 8.41 -8.03
N PHE A 23 9.57 8.60 -8.66
CA PHE A 23 8.94 7.58 -9.51
C PHE A 23 9.84 7.17 -10.69
N LEU A 24 10.51 8.14 -11.34
CA LEU A 24 11.50 7.83 -12.39
C LEU A 24 12.69 7.06 -11.84
N ASN A 25 13.18 7.41 -10.64
CA ASN A 25 14.24 6.65 -9.98
C ASN A 25 13.85 5.20 -9.74
N ILE A 26 12.63 4.94 -9.25
CA ILE A 26 12.11 3.58 -9.09
C ILE A 26 12.17 2.83 -10.42
N LYS A 27 11.69 3.42 -11.51
CA LYS A 27 11.70 2.79 -12.85
C LYS A 27 13.11 2.53 -13.37
N GLN A 28 14.01 3.48 -13.22
CA GLN A 28 15.40 3.39 -13.70
C GLN A 28 16.21 2.34 -12.95
N LYS A 29 15.97 2.20 -11.64
CA LYS A 29 16.65 1.20 -10.79
C LYS A 29 16.13 -0.23 -10.97
N HIS A 30 14.95 -0.38 -11.59
CA HIS A 30 14.28 -1.67 -11.76
C HIS A 30 13.82 -1.88 -13.21
N PRO A 31 14.76 -1.91 -14.19
CA PRO A 31 14.42 -2.01 -15.62
C PRO A 31 13.78 -3.36 -16.01
N ASP A 32 13.99 -4.38 -15.20
CA ASP A 32 13.47 -5.75 -15.37
C ASP A 32 12.11 -5.95 -14.65
N PHE A 33 11.54 -4.90 -14.05
CA PHE A 33 10.24 -4.93 -13.38
C PHE A 33 9.17 -4.19 -14.19
N LYS A 34 7.95 -4.72 -14.13
CA LYS A 34 6.77 -3.96 -14.55
C LYS A 34 6.37 -3.00 -13.43
N VAL A 35 6.62 -1.71 -13.61
CA VAL A 35 6.26 -0.67 -12.64
C VAL A 35 4.90 -0.07 -12.98
N THR A 36 3.92 -0.20 -12.09
CA THR A 36 2.56 0.31 -12.27
C THR A 36 2.24 1.36 -11.21
N LYS A 37 1.90 2.57 -11.66
CA LYS A 37 1.36 3.62 -10.78
C LYS A 37 -0.16 3.52 -10.75
N PHE A 38 -0.73 3.40 -9.57
CA PHE A 38 -2.17 3.48 -9.33
C PHE A 38 -2.58 4.89 -8.91
N THR A 39 -3.79 5.27 -9.29
CA THR A 39 -4.43 6.53 -8.94
C THR A 39 -5.79 6.27 -8.28
N ASP A 40 -6.44 7.33 -7.77
CA ASP A 40 -7.83 7.24 -7.29
C ASP A 40 -8.76 6.62 -8.32
N LYS A 41 -8.59 6.99 -9.60
CA LYS A 41 -9.42 6.45 -10.69
C LYS A 41 -9.27 4.95 -10.85
N ASP A 42 -8.07 4.42 -10.62
CA ASP A 42 -7.80 2.98 -10.74
C ASP A 42 -8.39 2.22 -9.54
N VAL A 43 -8.26 2.78 -8.33
CA VAL A 43 -8.89 2.21 -7.13
C VAL A 43 -10.41 2.15 -7.27
N LEU A 44 -11.05 3.21 -7.81
CA LEU A 44 -12.49 3.24 -8.03
C LEU A 44 -13.00 2.17 -9.00
N LYS A 45 -12.17 1.70 -9.93
CA LYS A 45 -12.51 0.62 -10.89
C LYS A 45 -12.44 -0.78 -10.27
N ILE A 46 -11.83 -0.95 -9.10
CA ILE A 46 -11.76 -2.27 -8.44
C ILE A 46 -13.18 -2.71 -8.05
N LYS A 47 -13.64 -3.83 -8.60
CA LYS A 47 -15.03 -4.28 -8.45
C LYS A 47 -15.43 -4.61 -7.01
N ASN A 48 -14.54 -5.27 -6.27
CA ASN A 48 -14.81 -5.75 -4.91
C ASN A 48 -14.20 -4.84 -3.83
N LYS A 49 -14.02 -3.55 -4.14
CA LYS A 49 -13.57 -2.60 -3.12
C LYS A 49 -14.67 -2.35 -2.08
N PRO A 50 -14.30 -2.04 -0.83
CA PRO A 50 -15.27 -1.65 0.19
C PRO A 50 -16.11 -0.44 -0.23
N GLU A 51 -17.40 -0.44 0.11
CA GLU A 51 -18.34 0.65 -0.23
C GLU A 51 -17.91 2.00 0.34
N PHE A 52 -17.27 2.01 1.51
CA PHE A 52 -16.81 3.23 2.14
C PHE A 52 -15.76 3.99 1.33
N PHE A 53 -15.15 3.40 0.30
CA PHE A 53 -14.29 4.15 -0.63
C PHE A 53 -15.05 5.15 -1.50
N ASN A 54 -16.35 5.03 -1.59
CA ASN A 54 -17.20 6.02 -2.26
C ASN A 54 -17.57 7.20 -1.34
N THR A 55 -17.11 7.22 -0.11
CA THR A 55 -17.53 8.11 0.97
C THR A 55 -16.35 8.86 1.62
N VAL A 56 -16.49 9.17 2.92
CA VAL A 56 -15.52 9.96 3.70
C VAL A 56 -14.13 9.33 3.73
N LEU A 57 -14.01 8.01 3.83
CA LEU A 57 -12.69 7.36 3.90
C LEU A 57 -11.90 7.47 2.59
N PHE A 58 -12.55 7.63 1.45
CA PHE A 58 -11.84 7.86 0.20
C PHE A 58 -11.08 9.20 0.18
N LYS A 59 -11.41 10.14 1.07
CA LYS A 59 -10.65 11.39 1.25
C LYS A 59 -9.31 11.17 1.96
N ASP A 60 -9.20 10.13 2.79
CA ASP A 60 -7.96 9.73 3.46
C ASP A 60 -7.09 8.89 2.53
N LYS A 61 -6.19 9.54 1.83
CA LYS A 61 -5.33 8.90 0.82
C LYS A 61 -4.32 7.92 1.42
N THR A 62 -3.95 8.10 2.69
CA THR A 62 -3.09 7.16 3.40
C THR A 62 -3.82 5.81 3.56
N ARG A 63 -5.07 5.83 4.01
CA ARG A 63 -5.87 4.61 4.19
C ARG A 63 -6.22 3.92 2.86
N VAL A 64 -6.45 4.69 1.81
CA VAL A 64 -6.59 4.13 0.45
C VAL A 64 -5.30 3.42 0.03
N SER A 65 -4.15 4.03 0.29
CA SER A 65 -2.83 3.44 0.02
C SER A 65 -2.61 2.15 0.80
N ASP A 66 -2.93 2.15 2.12
CA ASP A 66 -2.79 0.97 2.98
C ASP A 66 -3.65 -0.19 2.49
N TRP A 67 -4.91 0.06 2.18
CA TRP A 67 -5.81 -0.97 1.63
C TRP A 67 -5.33 -1.49 0.27
N LEU A 68 -4.97 -0.57 -0.64
CA LEU A 68 -4.53 -0.93 -1.99
C LEU A 68 -3.26 -1.80 -1.96
N ARG A 69 -2.33 -1.47 -1.08
CA ARG A 69 -1.10 -2.23 -0.82
C ARG A 69 -1.43 -3.67 -0.49
N MET A 70 -2.28 -3.88 0.52
CA MET A 70 -2.66 -5.22 0.95
C MET A 70 -3.46 -5.97 -0.12
N TYR A 71 -4.40 -5.30 -0.78
CA TYR A 71 -5.19 -5.85 -1.88
C TYR A 71 -4.29 -6.37 -3.02
N LEU A 72 -3.37 -5.55 -3.51
CA LEU A 72 -2.51 -5.91 -4.64
C LEU A 72 -1.57 -7.05 -4.28
N LEU A 73 -0.93 -6.98 -3.11
CA LEU A 73 0.02 -8.01 -2.68
C LEU A 73 -0.68 -9.34 -2.37
N HIS A 74 -1.89 -9.31 -1.79
CA HIS A 74 -2.66 -10.54 -1.55
C HIS A 74 -3.09 -11.19 -2.87
N HIS A 75 -3.69 -10.43 -3.79
CA HIS A 75 -4.31 -11.00 -4.99
C HIS A 75 -3.29 -11.33 -6.09
N TYR A 76 -2.31 -10.47 -6.29
CA TYR A 76 -1.39 -10.55 -7.44
C TYR A 76 0.06 -10.82 -7.05
N GLY A 77 0.44 -10.64 -5.79
CA GLY A 77 1.83 -10.66 -5.37
C GLY A 77 2.64 -9.54 -6.02
N GLY A 78 3.95 -9.57 -5.87
CA GLY A 78 4.87 -8.55 -6.37
C GLY A 78 5.43 -7.70 -5.24
N VAL A 79 5.74 -6.45 -5.53
CA VAL A 79 6.37 -5.53 -4.58
C VAL A 79 5.57 -4.23 -4.51
N TRP A 80 5.16 -3.85 -3.32
CA TRP A 80 4.72 -2.50 -3.03
C TRP A 80 5.90 -1.62 -2.68
N ILE A 81 5.93 -0.39 -3.19
CA ILE A 81 6.88 0.65 -2.81
C ILE A 81 6.11 1.95 -2.60
N ASP A 82 6.28 2.58 -1.46
CA ASP A 82 5.79 3.95 -1.28
C ASP A 82 6.51 4.87 -2.26
N ILE A 83 5.73 5.70 -2.98
CA ILE A 83 6.24 6.48 -4.12
C ILE A 83 7.31 7.51 -3.75
N ASN A 84 7.48 7.81 -2.45
CA ASN A 84 8.49 8.71 -1.91
C ASN A 84 9.83 8.01 -1.57
N CYS A 85 9.97 6.72 -1.85
CA CYS A 85 11.23 5.99 -1.68
C CYS A 85 12.25 6.39 -2.75
N LEU A 86 13.52 6.53 -2.33
CA LEU A 86 14.65 6.81 -3.19
C LEU A 86 15.65 5.64 -3.16
N PHE A 87 15.92 5.04 -4.30
CA PHE A 87 16.93 3.99 -4.46
C PHE A 87 18.26 4.64 -4.89
N LEU A 88 19.27 4.59 -4.03
CA LEU A 88 20.60 5.15 -4.30
C LEU A 88 21.48 4.13 -5.03
N ASN A 89 22.09 3.20 -4.29
CA ASN A 89 23.13 2.29 -4.79
C ASN A 89 22.62 0.85 -4.98
N LYS A 90 21.48 0.50 -4.42
CA LYS A 90 20.89 -0.85 -4.49
C LYS A 90 19.54 -0.83 -5.19
N SER A 91 19.20 -1.95 -5.81
CA SER A 91 17.88 -2.23 -6.38
C SER A 91 17.14 -3.26 -5.52
N LEU A 92 15.90 -3.58 -5.86
CA LEU A 92 15.17 -4.68 -5.20
C LEU A 92 15.86 -6.03 -5.41
N ASN A 93 16.51 -6.25 -6.53
CA ASN A 93 17.24 -7.52 -6.77
C ASN A 93 18.41 -7.74 -5.79
N ASP A 94 18.91 -6.67 -5.16
CA ASP A 94 20.01 -6.74 -4.19
C ASP A 94 19.53 -7.02 -2.76
N ILE A 95 18.22 -6.89 -2.49
CA ILE A 95 17.65 -6.92 -1.14
C ILE A 95 16.49 -7.89 -0.97
N ILE A 96 15.84 -8.32 -2.06
CA ILE A 96 14.72 -9.25 -2.05
C ILE A 96 15.12 -10.53 -2.80
N ASP A 97 14.90 -11.67 -2.16
CA ASP A 97 15.02 -12.97 -2.83
C ASP A 97 13.69 -13.36 -3.48
N PHE A 98 13.57 -13.13 -4.78
CA PHE A 98 12.35 -13.38 -5.54
C PHE A 98 12.02 -14.89 -5.71
N SER A 99 12.95 -15.78 -5.42
CA SER A 99 12.74 -17.23 -5.47
C SER A 99 11.96 -17.74 -4.25
N LEU A 100 12.05 -17.05 -3.12
CA LEU A 100 11.42 -17.47 -1.87
C LEU A 100 9.90 -17.22 -1.89
N PRO A 101 9.09 -18.22 -1.45
CA PRO A 101 7.64 -18.09 -1.34
C PRO A 101 7.22 -17.42 -0.01
N LYS A 102 7.93 -16.38 0.41
CA LYS A 102 7.73 -15.69 1.70
C LYS A 102 7.53 -14.21 1.50
N VAL A 103 6.81 -13.57 2.44
CA VAL A 103 6.75 -12.12 2.55
C VAL A 103 8.11 -11.61 3.01
N GLN A 104 8.61 -10.56 2.35
CA GLN A 104 9.89 -9.93 2.63
C GLN A 104 9.72 -8.42 2.71
N GLY A 105 10.50 -7.77 3.55
CA GLY A 105 10.47 -6.33 3.75
C GLY A 105 11.51 -5.92 4.78
N PHE A 106 11.38 -4.70 5.28
CA PHE A 106 12.34 -4.15 6.24
C PHE A 106 11.83 -4.26 7.67
N HIS A 107 12.76 -4.46 8.60
CA HIS A 107 12.51 -4.40 10.03
C HIS A 107 13.19 -3.17 10.61
N LEU A 108 12.45 -2.44 11.44
CA LEU A 108 12.96 -1.33 12.23
C LEU A 108 12.96 -1.73 13.70
N PHE A 109 14.06 -1.47 14.43
CA PHE A 109 14.19 -1.65 15.88
C PHE A 109 13.52 -2.92 16.44
N GLY A 110 14.07 -4.09 16.10
CA GLY A 110 13.63 -5.37 16.66
C GLY A 110 12.48 -6.01 15.89
N ASN A 111 11.24 -5.81 16.31
CA ASN A 111 10.09 -6.57 15.81
C ASN A 111 9.10 -5.78 14.97
N ILE A 112 9.39 -4.54 14.59
CA ILE A 112 8.49 -3.72 13.78
C ILE A 112 8.78 -3.98 12.31
N PHE A 113 7.80 -4.54 11.59
CA PHE A 113 7.86 -4.74 10.15
C PHE A 113 7.36 -3.47 9.44
N GLU A 114 8.24 -2.87 8.65
CA GLU A 114 7.93 -1.64 7.91
C GLU A 114 7.09 -1.92 6.68
N ASN A 115 6.11 -1.07 6.41
CA ASN A 115 5.15 -1.28 5.34
C ASN A 115 5.41 -0.50 4.05
N TRP A 116 6.44 0.36 4.02
CA TRP A 116 6.76 1.19 2.86
C TRP A 116 7.42 0.45 1.68
N VAL A 117 8.03 -0.73 1.93
CA VAL A 117 8.43 -1.71 0.91
C VAL A 117 8.08 -3.11 1.40
N ILE A 118 7.20 -3.78 0.69
CA ILE A 118 6.79 -5.16 0.97
C ILE A 118 6.81 -5.96 -0.32
N ALA A 119 7.49 -7.11 -0.31
CA ALA A 119 7.48 -8.08 -1.38
C ALA A 119 6.73 -9.34 -0.93
N SER A 120 5.83 -9.86 -1.76
CA SER A 120 5.02 -11.03 -1.42
C SER A 120 4.72 -11.89 -2.66
N PRO A 121 4.72 -13.23 -2.53
CA PRO A 121 4.07 -14.08 -3.52
C PRO A 121 2.55 -13.87 -3.46
N PRO A 122 1.82 -14.11 -4.55
CA PRO A 122 0.37 -14.00 -4.56
C PRO A 122 -0.26 -15.05 -3.62
N LYS A 123 -1.42 -14.73 -3.05
CA LYS A 123 -2.20 -15.60 -2.15
C LYS A 123 -1.42 -16.09 -0.93
N ASN A 124 -0.45 -15.33 -0.48
CA ASN A 124 0.30 -15.65 0.73
C ASN A 124 -0.62 -15.51 1.96
N LYS A 125 -0.54 -16.48 2.88
CA LYS A 125 -1.42 -16.54 4.06
C LYS A 125 -1.26 -15.33 5.00
N LEU A 126 -0.04 -14.85 5.19
CA LEU A 126 0.20 -13.66 6.01
C LEU A 126 -0.45 -12.42 5.37
N MET A 127 -0.31 -12.26 4.04
CA MET A 127 -0.92 -11.14 3.33
C MET A 127 -2.45 -11.24 3.33
N GLU A 128 -3.02 -12.44 3.25
CA GLU A 128 -4.47 -12.67 3.38
C GLU A 128 -4.98 -12.20 4.75
N LEU A 129 -4.32 -12.63 5.82
CA LEU A 129 -4.69 -12.21 7.19
C LEU A 129 -4.55 -10.70 7.37
N TRP A 130 -3.45 -10.12 6.90
CA TRP A 130 -3.23 -8.68 7.02
C TRP A 130 -4.24 -7.87 6.20
N PHE A 131 -4.58 -8.33 4.98
CA PHE A 131 -5.62 -7.71 4.16
C PHE A 131 -6.98 -7.70 4.89
N HIS A 132 -7.41 -8.84 5.43
CA HIS A 132 -8.68 -8.93 6.16
C HIS A 132 -8.70 -8.07 7.44
N GLU A 133 -7.62 -8.04 8.20
CA GLU A 133 -7.55 -7.16 9.38
C GLU A 133 -7.56 -5.67 8.98
N THR A 134 -6.89 -5.31 7.89
CA THR A 134 -6.97 -3.95 7.34
C THR A 134 -8.41 -3.57 6.97
N GLU A 135 -9.15 -4.44 6.32
CA GLU A 135 -10.57 -4.21 6.00
C GLU A 135 -11.42 -4.05 7.25
N LYS A 136 -11.25 -4.91 8.26
CA LYS A 136 -11.97 -4.80 9.54
C LYS A 136 -11.68 -3.46 10.24
N CYS A 137 -10.42 -3.05 10.31
CA CYS A 137 -10.02 -1.77 10.90
C CYS A 137 -10.65 -0.58 10.17
N LEU A 138 -10.65 -0.60 8.85
CA LEU A 138 -11.25 0.44 8.03
C LEU A 138 -12.78 0.49 8.20
N HIS A 139 -13.46 -0.66 8.28
CA HIS A 139 -14.90 -0.73 8.55
C HIS A 139 -15.26 -0.15 9.92
N ARG A 140 -14.54 -0.52 10.98
CA ARG A 140 -14.77 0.02 12.33
C ARG A 140 -14.63 1.54 12.35
N LYS A 141 -13.60 2.08 11.73
CA LYS A 141 -13.36 3.51 11.63
C LYS A 141 -14.47 4.22 10.87
N TYR A 142 -14.92 3.63 9.76
CA TYR A 142 -16.00 4.19 8.95
C TYR A 142 -17.33 4.21 9.71
N SER A 143 -17.72 3.12 10.35
CA SER A 143 -18.94 3.02 11.16
C SER A 143 -18.93 4.07 12.28
N TYR A 144 -17.80 4.20 12.99
CA TYR A 144 -17.65 5.21 14.02
C TYR A 144 -17.86 6.65 13.50
N CYS A 145 -17.30 6.97 12.35
CA CYS A 145 -17.47 8.30 11.75
C CYS A 145 -18.92 8.58 11.36
N ILE A 146 -19.65 7.58 10.86
CA ILE A 146 -21.09 7.71 10.51
C ILE A 146 -21.95 7.87 11.75
N GLU A 147 -21.78 7.01 12.76
CA GLU A 147 -22.60 7.01 13.97
C GLU A 147 -22.48 8.31 14.77
N ASN A 148 -21.31 8.95 14.75
CA ASN A 148 -21.05 10.15 15.53
C ASN A 148 -21.11 11.45 14.70
N GLY A 149 -21.46 11.39 13.43
CA GLY A 149 -21.56 12.56 12.55
C GLY A 149 -20.23 13.32 12.34
N HIS A 150 -19.11 12.69 12.73
CA HIS A 150 -17.80 13.27 12.57
C HIS A 150 -17.25 13.02 11.18
N TYR A 151 -16.99 14.08 10.44
CA TYR A 151 -16.06 13.99 9.32
C TYR A 151 -14.71 13.54 9.88
N TYR A 152 -14.08 12.58 9.20
CA TYR A 152 -12.79 12.05 9.58
C TYR A 152 -11.82 13.16 9.99
N ASP A 153 -11.59 13.26 11.30
CA ASP A 153 -10.56 14.09 11.89
C ASP A 153 -9.44 13.16 12.41
N SER A 154 -8.28 13.25 11.80
CA SER A 154 -7.09 12.48 12.20
C SER A 154 -6.64 12.78 13.63
N SER A 155 -7.12 13.87 14.23
CA SER A 155 -6.82 14.28 15.61
C SER A 155 -7.71 13.59 16.65
N HIS A 156 -8.80 12.88 16.24
CA HIS A 156 -9.70 12.24 17.20
C HIS A 156 -9.00 11.10 17.96
N PRO A 157 -9.05 11.05 19.32
CA PRO A 157 -8.31 10.09 20.13
C PRO A 157 -8.54 8.62 19.76
N LEU A 158 -9.78 8.23 19.40
CA LEU A 158 -10.11 6.86 18.99
C LEU A 158 -9.56 6.50 17.61
N VAL A 159 -9.33 7.47 16.76
CA VAL A 159 -8.73 7.26 15.43
C VAL A 159 -7.25 6.92 15.57
N ASN A 160 -6.57 7.49 16.55
CA ASN A 160 -5.15 7.25 16.84
C ASN A 160 -4.90 5.95 17.62
N GLN A 161 -5.95 5.31 18.17
CA GLN A 161 -5.86 4.02 18.88
C GLN A 161 -6.06 2.81 17.95
N LEU A 162 -6.48 3.01 16.70
CA LEU A 162 -6.51 1.94 15.72
C LEU A 162 -5.07 1.64 15.27
N PRO A 163 -4.65 0.37 15.25
CA PRO A 163 -3.29 0.02 14.82
C PRO A 163 -3.05 0.55 13.40
N HIS A 164 -1.90 1.22 13.26
CA HIS A 164 -1.39 1.72 11.99
C HIS A 164 -1.10 0.59 11.01
#